data_a40ea4b31bcef6a4d357225373050993
#
_entry.id   a40ea4b31bcef6a4d357225373050993
#
_cell.length_a   1.000
_cell.length_b   1.000
_cell.length_c   1.000
_cell.angle_alpha   90.00
_cell.angle_beta   90.00
_cell.angle_gamma   90.00
#
_symmetry.space_group_name_H-M   'P 1'
#
loop_
_entity.id
_entity.type
_entity.pdbx_description
1 polymer ?
#
loop_
_entity_poly.entity_id
_entity_poly.type
_entity_poly.pdbx_seq_one_letter_code
_entity_poly.pdbx_strand_id
1 'polypeptide(L)'
;MRKGKSFRERVHEAGVHVAMLAPDDAKKLLDRGGVTLIDVGEEWQLRERGTIPGARNITRGELEIRADTEQERRDPALQDRRQKIILTCGGGGKATLSASALLEMGFADVSVIQGGCRGWQQAGYALEPYPAPINGNASSRSNK
;
A
#
# COMPACT_ATOMS: atom_id res chain seq x y z
N MET A 1 -7.62 25.43 25.28
CA MET A 1 -7.84 24.04 24.90
C MET A 1 -7.46 23.81 23.45
N ARG A 2 -6.77 22.74 23.19
CA ARG A 2 -6.34 22.42 21.82
C ARG A 2 -7.48 21.83 21.01
N LYS A 3 -7.71 22.37 19.83
CA LYS A 3 -8.69 21.83 18.91
C LYS A 3 -8.13 20.58 18.25
N GLY A 4 -8.96 19.53 18.14
CA GLY A 4 -8.57 18.31 17.46
C GLY A 4 -8.49 18.50 15.95
N LYS A 5 -7.81 17.57 15.28
CA LYS A 5 -7.68 17.55 13.83
C LYS A 5 -8.58 16.48 13.24
N SER A 6 -9.13 16.77 12.07
CA SER A 6 -9.88 15.79 11.32
C SER A 6 -8.95 14.81 10.63
N PHE A 7 -9.50 13.69 10.18
CA PHE A 7 -8.73 12.72 9.38
C PHE A 7 -8.15 13.41 8.13
N ARG A 8 -8.97 14.21 7.45
CA ARG A 8 -8.53 14.95 6.25
C ARG A 8 -7.35 15.85 6.57
N GLU A 9 -7.42 16.58 7.68
CA GLU A 9 -6.33 17.46 8.08
C GLU A 9 -5.05 16.68 8.37
N ARG A 10 -5.19 15.54 9.03
CA ARG A 10 -4.04 14.69 9.32
C ARG A 10 -3.40 14.14 8.05
N VAL A 11 -4.22 13.73 7.09
CA VAL A 11 -3.73 13.23 5.80
C VAL A 11 -2.99 14.35 5.07
N HIS A 12 -3.58 15.54 5.05
CA HIS A 12 -2.97 16.69 4.37
C HIS A 12 -1.59 17.01 4.97
N GLU A 13 -1.51 17.05 6.28
CA GLU A 13 -0.25 17.34 6.95
C GLU A 13 0.80 16.26 6.70
N ALA A 14 0.39 15.00 6.79
CA ALA A 14 1.32 13.91 6.53
C ALA A 14 1.80 13.93 5.09
N GLY A 15 0.92 14.29 4.17
CA GLY A 15 1.22 14.29 2.74
C GLY A 15 2.26 15.31 2.31
N VAL A 16 2.54 16.31 3.15
CA VAL A 16 3.52 17.35 2.81
C VAL A 16 4.90 16.73 2.51
N HIS A 17 5.24 15.65 3.18
CA HIS A 17 6.55 15.00 3.03
C HIS A 17 6.49 13.67 2.30
N VAL A 18 5.33 13.31 1.74
CA VAL A 18 5.13 12.02 1.11
C VAL A 18 5.07 12.19 -0.41
N ALA A 19 5.84 11.38 -1.13
CA ALA A 19 5.82 11.40 -2.59
C ALA A 19 4.52 10.75 -3.09
N MET A 20 3.83 11.47 -3.97
CA MET A 20 2.61 10.97 -4.59
C MET A 20 2.91 10.56 -6.02
N LEU A 21 2.44 9.39 -6.43
CA LEU A 21 2.60 8.89 -7.79
C LEU A 21 1.24 8.90 -8.48
N ALA A 22 1.18 9.50 -9.67
CA ALA A 22 0.02 9.31 -10.51
C ALA A 22 -0.09 7.82 -10.84
N PRO A 23 -1.31 7.29 -11.04
CA PRO A 23 -1.47 5.87 -11.37
C PRO A 23 -0.62 5.40 -12.55
N ASP A 24 -0.49 6.22 -13.60
CA ASP A 24 0.32 5.86 -14.75
C ASP A 24 1.80 5.68 -14.38
N ASP A 25 2.31 6.56 -13.54
CA ASP A 25 3.70 6.47 -13.10
C ASP A 25 3.92 5.26 -12.21
N ALA A 26 2.97 4.99 -11.32
CA ALA A 26 3.02 3.79 -10.48
C ALA A 26 3.00 2.53 -11.34
N LYS A 27 2.15 2.50 -12.36
CA LYS A 27 2.06 1.35 -13.26
C LYS A 27 3.40 1.06 -13.92
N LYS A 28 4.09 2.10 -14.38
CA LYS A 28 5.40 1.94 -15.00
C LYS A 28 6.42 1.34 -14.04
N LEU A 29 6.43 1.83 -12.80
CA LEU A 29 7.36 1.31 -11.80
C LEU A 29 7.05 -0.13 -11.45
N LEU A 30 5.77 -0.46 -11.29
CA LEU A 30 5.35 -1.82 -10.95
C LEU A 30 5.70 -2.79 -12.09
N ASP A 31 5.53 -2.36 -13.34
CA ASP A 31 5.85 -3.20 -14.48
C ASP A 31 7.35 -3.49 -14.59
N ARG A 32 8.19 -2.55 -14.14
CA ARG A 32 9.64 -2.77 -14.11
C ARG A 32 10.06 -3.78 -13.07
N GLY A 33 9.29 -3.92 -12.00
CA GLY A 33 9.64 -4.78 -10.87
C GLY A 33 10.58 -4.10 -9.89
N GLY A 34 10.98 -4.85 -8.87
CA GLY A 34 11.86 -4.31 -7.85
C GLY A 34 11.16 -3.40 -6.84
N VAL A 35 9.84 -3.47 -6.77
CA VAL A 35 9.02 -2.64 -5.88
C VAL A 35 8.22 -3.53 -4.96
N THR A 36 8.15 -3.14 -3.69
CA THR A 36 7.24 -3.77 -2.74
C THR A 36 5.97 -2.94 -2.74
N LEU A 37 4.86 -3.54 -3.18
CA LEU A 37 3.56 -2.87 -3.21
C LEU A 37 2.72 -3.38 -2.05
N ILE A 38 2.25 -2.47 -1.20
CA ILE A 38 1.48 -2.82 -0.01
C ILE A 38 0.16 -2.07 -0.02
N ASP A 39 -0.94 -2.82 0.17
CA ASP A 39 -2.25 -2.24 0.40
C ASP A 39 -2.48 -2.23 1.91
N VAL A 40 -2.65 -1.04 2.47
CA VAL A 40 -2.80 -0.88 3.92
C VAL A 40 -4.24 -0.84 4.39
N GLY A 41 -5.16 -1.20 3.52
CA GLY A 41 -6.58 -1.33 3.88
C GLY A 41 -6.83 -2.55 4.77
N GLU A 42 -8.02 -2.59 5.34
CA GLU A 42 -8.44 -3.76 6.12
C GLU A 42 -8.75 -4.91 5.17
N GLU A 43 -8.50 -6.13 5.61
CA GLU A 43 -8.69 -7.30 4.75
C GLU A 43 -10.10 -7.36 4.17
N TRP A 44 -11.11 -7.05 4.97
CA TRP A 44 -12.48 -7.10 4.49
C TRP A 44 -12.73 -6.10 3.36
N GLN A 45 -12.01 -4.96 3.37
CA GLN A 45 -12.13 -3.99 2.30
C GLN A 45 -11.53 -4.51 1.00
N LEU A 46 -10.37 -5.16 1.09
CA LEU A 46 -9.76 -5.77 -0.09
C LEU A 46 -10.65 -6.88 -0.66
N ARG A 47 -11.28 -7.68 0.21
CA ARG A 47 -12.19 -8.73 -0.24
C ARG A 47 -13.37 -8.18 -1.00
N GLU A 48 -13.86 -7.01 -0.61
CA GLU A 48 -15.00 -6.39 -1.28
C GLU A 48 -14.61 -5.73 -2.61
N ARG A 49 -13.51 -4.99 -2.63
CA ARG A 49 -13.17 -4.18 -3.81
C ARG A 49 -12.07 -4.75 -4.68
N GLY A 50 -11.30 -5.71 -4.16
CA GLY A 50 -10.07 -6.13 -4.80
C GLY A 50 -8.92 -5.20 -4.45
N THR A 51 -7.78 -5.42 -5.07
CA THR A 51 -6.59 -4.61 -4.83
C THR A 51 -5.77 -4.51 -6.12
N ILE A 52 -4.77 -3.66 -6.11
CA ILE A 52 -3.88 -3.52 -7.27
C ILE A 52 -3.08 -4.83 -7.41
N PRO A 53 -2.96 -5.36 -8.65
CA PRO A 53 -2.25 -6.62 -8.85
C PRO A 53 -0.85 -6.62 -8.24
N GLY A 54 -0.56 -7.68 -7.48
CA GLY A 54 0.73 -7.84 -6.83
C GLY A 54 0.83 -7.24 -5.43
N ALA A 55 -0.21 -6.56 -4.96
CA ALA A 55 -0.17 -5.95 -3.64
C ALA A 55 -0.25 -6.99 -2.53
N ARG A 56 0.59 -6.81 -1.51
CA ARG A 56 0.47 -7.53 -0.25
C ARG A 56 -0.45 -6.73 0.66
N ASN A 57 -1.26 -7.40 1.42
CA ASN A 57 -2.09 -6.71 2.42
C ASN A 57 -1.39 -6.71 3.77
N ILE A 58 -0.97 -5.53 4.19
CA ILE A 58 -0.48 -5.29 5.55
C ILE A 58 -1.26 -4.08 6.03
N THR A 59 -2.15 -4.27 6.98
CA THR A 59 -3.02 -3.18 7.42
C THR A 59 -2.21 -2.07 8.05
N ARG A 60 -2.76 -0.86 7.99
CA ARG A 60 -2.09 0.29 8.60
C ARG A 60 -1.71 0.02 10.05
N GLY A 61 -2.58 -0.67 10.80
CA GLY A 61 -2.33 -0.95 12.21
C GLY A 61 -1.19 -1.93 12.46
N GLU A 62 -0.84 -2.74 11.46
CA GLU A 62 0.24 -3.73 11.60
C GLU A 62 1.54 -3.28 10.96
N LEU A 63 1.49 -2.29 10.09
CA LEU A 63 2.63 -1.97 9.23
C LEU A 63 3.89 -1.62 10.01
N GLU A 64 3.76 -0.77 11.02
CA GLU A 64 4.91 -0.32 11.79
C GLU A 64 5.53 -1.48 12.57
N ILE A 65 4.71 -2.40 13.07
CA ILE A 65 5.21 -3.59 13.76
C ILE A 65 5.98 -4.49 12.79
N ARG A 66 5.42 -4.70 11.59
CA ARG A 66 6.05 -5.54 10.59
C ARG A 66 7.34 -4.92 10.04
N ALA A 67 7.40 -3.61 10.00
CA ALA A 67 8.56 -2.88 9.48
C ALA A 67 9.63 -2.62 10.54
N ASP A 68 9.34 -2.87 11.82
CA ASP A 68 10.31 -2.69 12.89
C ASP A 68 11.46 -3.70 12.74
N THR A 69 12.62 -3.34 13.28
CA THR A 69 13.78 -4.22 13.26
C THR A 69 13.87 -5.09 14.51
N GLU A 70 13.08 -4.76 15.55
CA GLU A 70 13.21 -5.41 16.86
C GLU A 70 11.98 -6.22 17.27
N GLN A 71 10.84 -5.96 16.67
CA GLN A 71 9.61 -6.67 17.03
C GLN A 71 9.67 -8.13 16.62
N GLU A 72 9.08 -8.98 17.45
CA GLU A 72 9.01 -10.41 17.14
C GLU A 72 8.26 -10.67 15.85
N ARG A 73 7.20 -9.91 15.61
CA ARG A 73 6.37 -10.06 14.40
C ARG A 73 6.88 -9.28 13.20
N ARG A 74 8.15 -8.85 13.24
CA ARG A 74 8.72 -8.14 12.09
C ARG A 74 8.69 -9.00 10.84
N ASP A 75 8.57 -8.34 9.71
CA ASP A 75 8.54 -9.03 8.41
C ASP A 75 9.94 -8.95 7.80
N PRO A 76 10.58 -10.11 7.54
CA PRO A 76 11.92 -10.10 6.94
C PRO A 76 11.99 -9.33 5.63
N ALA A 77 10.90 -9.27 4.86
CA ALA A 77 10.86 -8.57 3.59
C ALA A 77 10.81 -7.05 3.73
N LEU A 78 10.62 -6.53 4.95
CA LEU A 78 10.51 -5.09 5.19
C LEU A 78 11.68 -4.53 5.98
N GLN A 79 12.81 -5.23 6.00
CA GLN A 79 13.94 -4.78 6.83
C GLN A 79 14.92 -3.86 6.10
N ASP A 80 14.95 -3.93 4.77
CA ASP A 80 15.86 -3.06 4.00
C ASP A 80 15.25 -1.67 3.88
N ARG A 81 15.87 -0.70 4.53
CA ARG A 81 15.41 0.69 4.55
C ARG A 81 15.57 1.40 3.22
N ARG A 82 16.32 0.83 2.29
CA ARG A 82 16.54 1.43 0.97
C ARG A 82 15.62 0.87 -0.10
N GLN A 83 14.82 -0.15 0.23
CA GLN A 83 13.92 -0.74 -0.77
C GLN A 83 12.88 0.27 -1.22
N LYS A 84 12.42 0.11 -2.45
CA LYS A 84 11.35 0.94 -2.99
C LYS A 84 10.00 0.38 -2.56
N ILE A 85 9.23 1.18 -1.83
CA ILE A 85 7.91 0.80 -1.36
C ILE A 85 6.87 1.72 -1.97
N ILE A 86 5.81 1.13 -2.50
CA ILE A 86 4.63 1.87 -2.97
C ILE A 86 3.45 1.41 -2.12
N LEU A 87 2.72 2.37 -1.57
CA LEU A 87 1.57 2.08 -0.71
C LEU A 87 0.28 2.50 -1.40
N THR A 88 -0.77 1.72 -1.15
CA THR A 88 -2.12 2.04 -1.60
C THR A 88 -3.14 1.70 -0.52
N CYS A 89 -4.32 2.24 -0.67
CA CYS A 89 -5.52 1.88 0.08
C CYS A 89 -6.71 2.22 -0.82
N GLY A 90 -7.91 2.31 -0.29
CA GLY A 90 -9.07 2.62 -1.10
C GLY A 90 -8.99 3.99 -1.79
N GLY A 91 -8.75 5.04 -1.02
CA GLY A 91 -8.73 6.41 -1.52
C GLY A 91 -7.43 7.17 -1.34
N GLY A 92 -6.43 6.56 -0.72
CA GLY A 92 -5.13 7.17 -0.55
C GLY A 92 -4.84 7.75 0.83
N GLY A 93 -5.85 7.98 1.66
CA GLY A 93 -5.64 8.62 2.96
C GLY A 93 -4.87 7.77 3.95
N LYS A 94 -5.29 6.52 4.14
CA LYS A 94 -4.58 5.61 5.03
C LYS A 94 -3.16 5.36 4.55
N ALA A 95 -2.97 5.25 3.23
CA ALA A 95 -1.66 5.03 2.65
C ALA A 95 -0.74 6.22 2.91
N THR A 96 -1.26 7.44 2.85
CA THR A 96 -0.48 8.65 3.11
C THR A 96 0.02 8.67 4.56
N LEU A 97 -0.87 8.36 5.50
CA LEU A 97 -0.47 8.29 6.92
C LEU A 97 0.57 7.18 7.13
N SER A 98 0.39 6.05 6.47
CA SER A 98 1.32 4.92 6.56
C SER A 98 2.69 5.27 5.98
N ALA A 99 2.70 5.98 4.86
CA ALA A 99 3.97 6.42 4.25
C ALA A 99 4.74 7.32 5.18
N SER A 100 4.03 8.27 5.82
CA SER A 100 4.65 9.17 6.80
C SER A 100 5.29 8.37 7.93
N ALA A 101 4.60 7.34 8.42
CA ALA A 101 5.13 6.50 9.49
C ALA A 101 6.39 5.75 9.05
N LEU A 102 6.39 5.20 7.84
CA LEU A 102 7.58 4.49 7.34
C LEU A 102 8.77 5.43 7.15
N LEU A 103 8.52 6.65 6.68
CA LEU A 103 9.58 7.64 6.56
C LEU A 103 10.20 7.94 7.92
N GLU A 104 9.38 8.05 8.98
CA GLU A 104 9.89 8.25 10.33
C GLU A 104 10.71 7.06 10.81
N MET A 105 10.44 5.88 10.30
CA MET A 105 11.18 4.67 10.65
C MET A 105 12.44 4.49 9.81
N GLY A 106 12.76 5.47 8.98
CA GLY A 106 14.03 5.49 8.25
C GLY A 106 13.97 4.94 6.83
N PHE A 107 12.79 4.60 6.32
CA PHE A 107 12.71 4.18 4.93
C PHE A 107 12.98 5.37 4.00
N ALA A 108 13.79 5.15 2.99
CA ALA A 108 14.26 6.23 2.12
C ALA A 108 13.39 6.45 0.88
N ASP A 109 12.67 5.43 0.43
CA ASP A 109 11.97 5.48 -0.86
C ASP A 109 10.55 4.93 -0.71
N VAL A 110 9.63 5.79 -0.28
CA VAL A 110 8.24 5.44 -0.04
C VAL A 110 7.36 6.40 -0.82
N SER A 111 6.44 5.85 -1.59
CA SER A 111 5.48 6.63 -2.39
C SER A 111 4.09 6.09 -2.19
N VAL A 112 3.10 6.92 -2.51
CA VAL A 112 1.69 6.57 -2.41
C VAL A 112 1.05 6.76 -3.78
N ILE A 113 0.18 5.84 -4.17
CA ILE A 113 -0.59 5.99 -5.41
C ILE A 113 -1.69 7.00 -5.17
N GLN A 114 -1.67 8.07 -5.93
CA GLN A 114 -2.65 9.14 -5.81
C GLN A 114 -4.05 8.59 -6.05
N GLY A 115 -4.95 8.84 -5.11
CA GLY A 115 -6.32 8.33 -5.18
C GLY A 115 -6.46 6.85 -4.83
N GLY A 116 -5.38 6.16 -4.50
CA GLY A 116 -5.42 4.76 -4.10
C GLY A 116 -5.98 3.84 -5.18
N CYS A 117 -6.67 2.78 -4.75
CA CYS A 117 -7.28 1.85 -5.68
C CYS A 117 -8.34 2.52 -6.55
N ARG A 118 -9.06 3.49 -6.01
CA ARG A 118 -10.06 4.24 -6.78
C ARG A 118 -9.38 5.02 -7.91
N GLY A 119 -8.29 5.71 -7.60
CA GLY A 119 -7.53 6.45 -8.62
C GLY A 119 -6.95 5.53 -9.69
N TRP A 120 -6.50 4.36 -9.28
CA TRP A 120 -6.00 3.34 -10.19
C TRP A 120 -7.08 2.92 -11.19
N GLN A 121 -8.29 2.64 -10.70
CA GLN A 121 -9.40 2.27 -11.57
C GLN A 121 -9.82 3.43 -12.48
N GLN A 122 -9.83 4.65 -11.97
CA GLN A 122 -10.20 5.82 -12.76
C GLN A 122 -9.20 6.07 -13.88
N ALA A 123 -7.97 5.63 -13.72
CA ALA A 123 -6.95 5.73 -14.76
C ALA A 123 -7.08 4.62 -15.81
N GLY A 124 -8.02 3.70 -15.63
CA GLY A 124 -8.29 2.64 -16.59
C GLY A 124 -7.63 1.31 -16.27
N TYR A 125 -7.03 1.17 -15.10
CA TYR A 125 -6.38 -0.07 -14.71
C TYR A 125 -7.29 -0.93 -13.84
N ALA A 126 -7.21 -2.24 -14.03
CA ALA A 126 -8.07 -3.18 -13.31
C ALA A 126 -7.49 -3.51 -11.93
N LEU A 127 -8.40 -3.77 -10.99
CA LEU A 127 -8.04 -4.40 -9.72
C LEU A 127 -8.18 -5.90 -9.88
N GLU A 128 -7.44 -6.65 -9.08
CA GLU A 128 -7.63 -8.10 -9.04
C GLU A 128 -8.35 -8.50 -7.76
N PRO A 129 -9.07 -9.63 -7.77
CA PRO A 129 -9.74 -10.11 -6.56
C PRO A 129 -8.73 -10.38 -5.44
N TYR A 130 -9.18 -10.24 -4.19
CA TYR A 130 -8.34 -10.53 -3.04
C TYR A 130 -9.05 -11.56 -2.13
N PRO A 131 -8.37 -12.63 -1.72
CA PRO A 131 -7.03 -13.02 -2.16
C PRO A 131 -7.04 -13.39 -3.64
N ALA A 132 -5.87 -13.28 -4.27
CA ALA A 132 -5.77 -13.62 -5.69
C ALA A 132 -6.13 -15.09 -5.87
N PRO A 133 -6.76 -15.46 -7.01
CA PRO A 133 -7.10 -16.85 -7.27
C PRO A 133 -5.86 -17.72 -7.26
N ILE A 134 -5.99 -18.91 -6.66
CA ILE A 134 -4.94 -19.92 -6.75
C ILE A 134 -5.08 -20.58 -8.09
N ASN A 135 -4.10 -20.62 -8.84
CA ASN A 135 -4.18 -21.03 -10.21
C ASN A 135 -3.94 -22.50 -10.45
N GLY A 136 -4.64 -22.39 -10.84
CA GLY A 136 -4.55 -22.99 -11.15
C GLY A 136 -5.28 -23.23 -11.42
N ASN A 137 -5.78 -22.95 -11.58
CA ASN A 137 -6.25 -22.96 -11.47
C ASN A 137 -6.93 -22.69 -11.29
N ALA A 138 -7.15 -22.90 -11.85
CA ALA A 138 -7.47 -22.51 -11.43
C ALA A 138 -7.99 -22.35 -11.35
N SER A 139 -8.22 -22.90 -11.97
CA SER A 139 -8.22 -22.73 -11.56
C SER A 139 -8.20 -22.89 -11.37
N SER A 140 -8.14 -23.66 -12.02
CA SER A 140 -7.55 -23.80 -11.50
C SER A 140 -7.23 -23.99 -11.21
N ARG A 141 -7.21 -24.70 -11.69
CA ARG A 141 -6.46 -24.88 -11.18
C ARG A 141 -6.14 -24.82 -10.94
N SER A 142 -6.48 -25.39 -11.68
CA SER A 142 -5.81 -25.48 -11.25
C SER A 142 -5.56 -25.40 -11.15
N ASN A 143 -5.69 -25.85 -11.75
CA ASN A 143 -5.06 -25.83 -11.38
C ASN A 143 -4.90 -25.53 -11.41
N LYS A 144 -5.08 -25.96 -12.03
CA LYS A 144 -4.53 -25.75 -11.95
C LYS A 144 -4.28 -25.57 -11.68
#